data_fa70c24fe181f5dc0693e3f4468ba3a7
#
_entry.id   fa70c24fe181f5dc0693e3f4468ba3a7
#
_cell.length_a   1.000
_cell.length_b   1.000
_cell.length_c   1.000
_cell.angle_alpha   90.00
_cell.angle_beta   90.00
_cell.angle_gamma   90.00
#
_symmetry.space_group_name_H-M   'P 1'
#
loop_
_entity.id
_entity.type
_entity.pdbx_description
1 polymer ?
#
loop_
_entity_poly.entity_id
_entity_poly.type
_entity_poly.pdbx_seq_one_letter_code
_entity_poly.pdbx_strand_id
1 'polypeptide(L)'
;MKYDHEILLLQGGGALGAYQAGVYEGLVEAGIEPSWVVGISIGAINAALIVGNPPERRVERLREFWRRISVNVGPPLPAWLDSLRPAVNYMAAMSAATVGVPGFYRPRMPPTSFAMDGTEAALSVYDTTPLKATLEELVDFDLINRGQVRLSLGAVNVCKGTSVYFDTKNTRIHSDHIRASGALPPGFAPVIIDGEHYWDGGVVTNTPITYVVDERPLPNARIIQVDTFNAEGDLPRNLGQVLQRAKDIQYSSKSRFNIDRIQEMGELAAAGRGLLGRLPPGLKSDPDAQKLAAACDERSWLIIRLINTRPSRSGFVKDFEFSRATIEEAWVAGVEDVRRSISGWDKISPKEVGPEVKVYRPTETLPFHNQAAE
;
A
#
# COMPACT_ATOMS: atom_id res chain seq x y z
N MET A 1 9.92 17.45 -19.92
CA MET A 1 9.83 15.99 -20.24
C MET A 1 8.98 15.34 -19.17
N LYS A 2 8.05 14.46 -19.57
CA LYS A 2 7.29 13.64 -18.60
C LYS A 2 8.10 12.39 -18.24
N TYR A 3 7.78 11.77 -17.11
CA TYR A 3 8.31 10.45 -16.76
C TYR A 3 7.72 9.40 -17.71
N ASP A 4 8.52 8.40 -18.07
CA ASP A 4 8.05 7.31 -18.93
C ASP A 4 7.15 6.35 -18.16
N HIS A 5 7.37 6.27 -16.84
CA HIS A 5 6.60 5.44 -15.93
C HIS A 5 6.11 6.23 -14.73
N GLU A 6 4.79 6.26 -14.58
CA GLU A 6 4.12 6.72 -13.36
C GLU A 6 3.70 5.50 -12.55
N ILE A 7 4.33 5.27 -11.41
CA ILE A 7 4.15 4.04 -10.63
C ILE A 7 3.51 4.38 -9.28
N LEU A 8 2.39 3.75 -8.98
CA LEU A 8 1.69 3.90 -7.71
C LEU A 8 1.90 2.66 -6.83
N LEU A 9 2.51 2.84 -5.66
CA LEU A 9 2.74 1.79 -4.68
C LEU A 9 1.79 1.93 -3.50
N LEU A 10 0.98 0.90 -3.25
CA LEU A 10 -0.04 0.89 -2.22
C LEU A 10 0.31 -0.15 -1.14
N GLN A 11 0.65 0.34 0.06
CA GLN A 11 1.01 -0.47 1.22
C GLN A 11 -0.21 -1.24 1.77
N GLY A 12 0.01 -2.36 2.47
CA GLY A 12 -1.02 -3.01 3.28
C GLY A 12 -1.43 -2.16 4.50
N GLY A 13 -2.63 -2.41 5.05
CA GLY A 13 -3.06 -1.64 6.22
C GLY A 13 -4.54 -1.74 6.61
N GLY A 14 -5.31 -2.66 6.05
CA GLY A 14 -6.72 -2.85 6.39
C GLY A 14 -7.54 -1.56 6.20
N ALA A 15 -8.27 -1.12 7.24
CA ALA A 15 -9.12 0.07 7.19
C ALA A 15 -8.36 1.37 6.82
N LEU A 16 -7.04 1.42 7.09
CA LEU A 16 -6.20 2.58 6.72
C LEU A 16 -6.07 2.77 5.20
N GLY A 17 -6.41 1.77 4.40
CA GLY A 17 -6.40 1.85 2.94
C GLY A 17 -7.37 2.89 2.35
N ALA A 18 -8.33 3.39 3.11
CA ALA A 18 -9.18 4.52 2.72
C ALA A 18 -8.37 5.78 2.42
N TYR A 19 -7.26 6.00 3.13
CA TYR A 19 -6.31 7.07 2.85
C TYR A 19 -5.72 6.95 1.44
N GLN A 20 -5.36 5.73 1.01
CA GLN A 20 -4.82 5.48 -0.33
C GLN A 20 -5.84 5.79 -1.43
N ALA A 21 -7.11 5.47 -1.18
CA ALA A 21 -8.19 5.79 -2.11
C ALA A 21 -8.37 7.31 -2.24
N GLY A 22 -8.25 8.06 -1.14
CA GLY A 22 -8.21 9.52 -1.14
C GLY A 22 -6.99 10.09 -1.87
N VAL A 23 -5.81 9.50 -1.66
CA VAL A 23 -4.61 9.87 -2.42
C VAL A 23 -4.84 9.68 -3.92
N TYR A 24 -5.42 8.53 -4.32
CA TYR A 24 -5.72 8.31 -5.74
C TYR A 24 -6.69 9.35 -6.32
N GLU A 25 -7.74 9.72 -5.59
CA GLU A 25 -8.66 10.80 -6.02
C GLU A 25 -7.89 12.12 -6.21
N GLY A 26 -7.02 12.49 -5.26
CA GLY A 26 -6.18 13.69 -5.38
C GLY A 26 -5.23 13.65 -6.59
N LEU A 27 -4.68 12.47 -6.93
CA LEU A 27 -3.85 12.28 -8.13
C LEU A 27 -4.67 12.45 -9.41
N VAL A 28 -5.90 11.93 -9.46
CA VAL A 28 -6.83 12.12 -10.59
C VAL A 28 -7.17 13.61 -10.79
N GLU A 29 -7.46 14.34 -9.69
CA GLU A 29 -7.69 15.79 -9.74
C GLU A 29 -6.48 16.56 -10.31
N ALA A 30 -5.29 16.05 -10.04
CA ALA A 30 -4.04 16.62 -10.54
C ALA A 30 -3.69 16.18 -11.96
N GLY A 31 -4.49 15.32 -12.59
CA GLY A 31 -4.23 14.79 -13.93
C GLY A 31 -3.08 13.78 -13.99
N ILE A 32 -2.77 13.11 -12.86
CA ILE A 32 -1.73 12.09 -12.77
C ILE A 32 -2.37 10.70 -12.85
N GLU A 33 -2.05 9.98 -13.91
CA GLU A 33 -2.52 8.62 -14.13
C GLU A 33 -1.37 7.62 -14.05
N PRO A 34 -1.40 6.64 -13.14
CA PRO A 34 -0.37 5.63 -13.05
C PRO A 34 -0.42 4.69 -14.27
N SER A 35 0.75 4.38 -14.83
CA SER A 35 0.95 3.34 -15.84
C SER A 35 1.18 1.96 -15.22
N TRP A 36 1.55 1.93 -13.96
CA TRP A 36 1.76 0.71 -13.18
C TRP A 36 1.30 0.91 -11.74
N VAL A 37 0.44 0.01 -11.25
CA VAL A 37 -0.03 0.01 -9.86
C VAL A 37 0.42 -1.29 -9.19
N VAL A 38 1.05 -1.16 -8.03
CA VAL A 38 1.52 -2.29 -7.23
C VAL A 38 0.90 -2.22 -5.84
N GLY A 39 0.29 -3.29 -5.38
CA GLY A 39 -0.40 -3.29 -4.09
C GLY A 39 -0.16 -4.55 -3.27
N ILE A 40 -0.27 -4.38 -1.94
CA ILE A 40 -0.24 -5.47 -0.97
C ILE A 40 -1.46 -5.33 -0.06
N SER A 41 -2.14 -6.46 0.23
CA SER A 41 -3.30 -6.50 1.14
C SER A 41 -4.42 -5.55 0.68
N ILE A 42 -4.88 -4.63 1.52
CA ILE A 42 -5.86 -3.60 1.13
C ILE A 42 -5.36 -2.75 -0.04
N GLY A 43 -4.04 -2.55 -0.15
CA GLY A 43 -3.43 -1.87 -1.29
C GLY A 43 -3.63 -2.65 -2.59
N ALA A 44 -3.64 -3.99 -2.55
CA ALA A 44 -3.96 -4.83 -3.71
C ALA A 44 -5.43 -4.71 -4.13
N ILE A 45 -6.34 -4.58 -3.16
CA ILE A 45 -7.76 -4.35 -3.41
C ILE A 45 -7.96 -2.98 -4.09
N ASN A 46 -7.38 -1.91 -3.52
CA ASN A 46 -7.43 -0.58 -4.12
C ASN A 46 -6.80 -0.58 -5.53
N ALA A 47 -5.66 -1.24 -5.72
CA ALA A 47 -4.98 -1.38 -7.01
C ALA A 47 -5.89 -2.05 -8.06
N ALA A 48 -6.57 -3.14 -7.69
CA ALA A 48 -7.50 -3.83 -8.58
C ALA A 48 -8.70 -2.97 -8.95
N LEU A 49 -9.27 -2.21 -8.01
CA LEU A 49 -10.36 -1.26 -8.27
C LEU A 49 -9.93 -0.13 -9.21
N ILE A 50 -8.68 0.35 -9.09
CA ILE A 50 -8.10 1.36 -9.97
C ILE A 50 -7.91 0.80 -11.38
N VAL A 51 -7.22 -0.33 -11.51
CA VAL A 51 -6.82 -0.88 -12.82
C VAL A 51 -7.97 -1.57 -13.53
N GLY A 52 -8.89 -2.19 -12.78
CA GLY A 52 -10.04 -2.91 -13.31
C GLY A 52 -11.28 -2.05 -13.57
N ASN A 53 -11.09 -0.74 -13.70
CA ASN A 53 -12.18 0.17 -14.07
C ASN A 53 -11.68 1.24 -15.07
N PRO A 54 -12.53 1.72 -15.98
CA PRO A 54 -12.17 2.82 -16.87
C PRO A 54 -11.88 4.10 -16.06
N PRO A 55 -10.98 4.97 -16.52
CA PRO A 55 -10.46 6.11 -15.74
C PRO A 55 -11.55 6.96 -15.07
N GLU A 56 -12.63 7.24 -15.79
CA GLU A 56 -13.75 8.07 -15.32
C GLU A 56 -14.58 7.42 -14.19
N ARG A 57 -14.46 6.11 -13.99
CA ARG A 57 -15.20 5.36 -12.96
C ARG A 57 -14.36 4.90 -11.77
N ARG A 58 -13.05 5.04 -11.82
CA ARG A 58 -12.12 4.52 -10.80
C ARG A 58 -12.41 5.06 -9.41
N VAL A 59 -12.55 6.37 -9.27
CA VAL A 59 -12.87 7.02 -7.99
C VAL A 59 -14.25 6.62 -7.49
N GLU A 60 -15.26 6.56 -8.37
CA GLU A 60 -16.61 6.10 -8.04
C GLU A 60 -16.57 4.68 -7.47
N ARG A 61 -15.85 3.75 -8.11
CA ARG A 61 -15.74 2.36 -7.69
C ARG A 61 -14.98 2.19 -6.38
N LEU A 62 -13.95 2.98 -6.16
CA LEU A 62 -13.28 3.05 -4.86
C LEU A 62 -14.24 3.51 -3.77
N ARG A 63 -15.03 4.59 -4.00
CA ARG A 63 -16.03 5.08 -3.05
C ARG A 63 -17.12 4.05 -2.78
N GLU A 64 -17.59 3.35 -3.80
CA GLU A 64 -18.57 2.28 -3.66
C GLU A 64 -18.05 1.13 -2.79
N PHE A 65 -16.83 0.65 -3.06
CA PHE A 65 -16.17 -0.37 -2.26
C PHE A 65 -16.06 0.07 -0.78
N TRP A 66 -15.46 1.23 -0.51
CA TRP A 66 -15.23 1.71 0.85
C TRP A 66 -16.54 2.00 1.60
N ARG A 67 -17.58 2.44 0.90
CA ARG A 67 -18.92 2.56 1.48
C ARG A 67 -19.52 1.19 1.84
N ARG A 68 -19.35 0.19 0.99
CA ARG A 68 -19.87 -1.17 1.18
C ARG A 68 -19.23 -1.86 2.38
N ILE A 69 -17.92 -1.73 2.54
CA ILE A 69 -17.17 -2.32 3.65
C ILE A 69 -17.18 -1.44 4.91
N SER A 70 -17.88 -0.31 4.92
CA SER A 70 -18.00 0.52 6.12
C SER A 70 -19.06 -0.01 7.07
N VAL A 71 -18.74 0.04 8.38
CA VAL A 71 -19.69 -0.27 9.46
C VAL A 71 -20.32 1.01 9.94
N ASN A 72 -21.67 1.02 10.05
CA ASN A 72 -22.40 2.16 10.60
C ASN A 72 -22.68 1.88 12.09
N VAL A 73 -21.98 2.56 12.98
CA VAL A 73 -22.14 2.45 14.44
C VAL A 73 -22.99 3.57 15.04
N GLY A 74 -23.81 4.21 14.22
CA GLY A 74 -24.68 5.30 14.63
C GLY A 74 -24.41 6.63 13.92
N PRO A 75 -25.14 7.70 14.26
CA PRO A 75 -24.95 9.01 13.67
C PRO A 75 -23.55 9.57 14.03
N PRO A 76 -23.01 10.48 13.20
CA PRO A 76 -21.75 11.17 13.52
C PRO A 76 -21.86 11.85 14.88
N LEU A 77 -20.81 11.73 15.71
CA LEU A 77 -20.76 12.42 17.00
C LEU A 77 -20.69 13.93 16.78
N PRO A 78 -21.54 14.71 17.48
CA PRO A 78 -21.38 16.16 17.52
C PRO A 78 -20.00 16.55 18.07
N ALA A 79 -19.46 17.69 17.64
CA ALA A 79 -18.12 18.13 18.04
C ALA A 79 -17.89 18.19 19.56
N TRP A 80 -18.92 18.52 20.33
CA TRP A 80 -18.85 18.56 21.81
C TRP A 80 -18.74 17.17 22.47
N LEU A 81 -19.01 16.08 21.76
CA LEU A 81 -18.81 14.69 22.18
C LEU A 81 -17.55 14.03 21.57
N ASP A 82 -16.69 14.80 20.94
CA ASP A 82 -15.49 14.28 20.25
C ASP A 82 -14.56 13.49 21.18
N SER A 83 -14.55 13.80 22.48
CA SER A 83 -13.84 13.03 23.50
C SER A 83 -14.28 11.56 23.63
N LEU A 84 -15.51 11.22 23.20
CA LEU A 84 -16.03 9.86 23.19
C LEU A 84 -15.64 9.07 21.90
N ARG A 85 -15.08 9.75 20.91
CA ARG A 85 -14.73 9.15 19.63
C ARG A 85 -13.84 7.90 19.74
N PRO A 86 -12.80 7.86 20.60
CA PRO A 86 -12.00 6.66 20.77
C PRO A 86 -12.81 5.45 21.26
N ALA A 87 -13.79 5.66 22.14
CA ALA A 87 -14.66 4.59 22.62
C ALA A 87 -15.60 4.06 21.51
N VAL A 88 -16.18 4.96 20.73
CA VAL A 88 -17.04 4.59 19.58
C VAL A 88 -16.23 3.84 18.53
N ASN A 89 -15.04 4.29 18.21
CA ASN A 89 -14.13 3.62 17.26
C ASN A 89 -13.73 2.23 17.77
N TYR A 90 -13.46 2.09 19.06
CA TYR A 90 -13.19 0.80 19.66
C TYR A 90 -14.40 -0.15 19.54
N MET A 91 -15.61 0.34 19.80
CA MET A 91 -16.85 -0.45 19.61
C MET A 91 -17.05 -0.86 18.13
N ALA A 92 -16.75 0.04 17.19
CA ALA A 92 -16.81 -0.26 15.76
C ALA A 92 -15.83 -1.38 15.38
N ALA A 93 -14.59 -1.31 15.89
CA ALA A 93 -13.58 -2.34 15.68
C ALA A 93 -14.00 -3.68 16.30
N MET A 94 -14.57 -3.67 17.49
CA MET A 94 -15.10 -4.89 18.14
C MET A 94 -16.29 -5.46 17.38
N SER A 95 -17.17 -4.62 16.81
CA SER A 95 -18.23 -5.07 15.91
C SER A 95 -17.64 -5.73 14.65
N ALA A 96 -16.64 -5.12 14.02
CA ALA A 96 -15.96 -5.71 12.88
C ALA A 96 -15.30 -7.07 13.22
N ALA A 97 -14.73 -7.20 14.41
CA ALA A 97 -14.13 -8.44 14.88
C ALA A 97 -15.16 -9.55 15.20
N THR A 98 -16.34 -9.19 15.75
CA THR A 98 -17.33 -10.17 16.22
C THR A 98 -18.42 -10.49 15.20
N VAL A 99 -18.83 -9.51 14.41
CA VAL A 99 -19.91 -9.64 13.41
C VAL A 99 -19.34 -9.77 11.99
N GLY A 100 -18.13 -9.24 11.76
CA GLY A 100 -17.51 -9.13 10.45
C GLY A 100 -17.74 -7.76 9.81
N VAL A 101 -17.30 -7.65 8.57
CA VAL A 101 -17.41 -6.43 7.74
C VAL A 101 -18.21 -6.77 6.49
N PRO A 102 -19.34 -6.09 6.24
CA PRO A 102 -20.17 -6.35 5.08
C PRO A 102 -19.37 -6.29 3.77
N GLY A 103 -19.56 -7.26 2.89
CA GLY A 103 -18.88 -7.29 1.59
C GLY A 103 -17.36 -7.55 1.66
N PHE A 104 -16.82 -7.83 2.86
CA PHE A 104 -15.40 -8.10 3.04
C PHE A 104 -15.16 -9.45 3.71
N TYR A 105 -15.55 -9.63 4.98
CA TYR A 105 -15.39 -10.89 5.70
C TYR A 105 -16.49 -11.08 6.74
N ARG A 106 -16.70 -12.35 7.12
CA ARG A 106 -17.61 -12.74 8.20
C ARG A 106 -16.95 -13.78 9.11
N PRO A 107 -17.30 -13.85 10.41
CA PRO A 107 -16.87 -14.91 11.29
C PRO A 107 -17.28 -16.29 10.74
N ARG A 108 -16.42 -17.28 10.93
CA ARG A 108 -16.77 -18.67 10.58
C ARG A 108 -17.80 -19.25 11.57
N MET A 109 -18.76 -19.96 11.02
CA MET A 109 -19.76 -20.69 11.79
C MET A 109 -19.84 -22.14 11.28
N PRO A 110 -19.55 -23.15 12.10
CA PRO A 110 -19.13 -23.06 13.50
C PRO A 110 -17.76 -22.39 13.67
N PRO A 111 -17.44 -21.91 14.89
CA PRO A 111 -16.11 -21.32 15.17
C PRO A 111 -14.97 -22.29 14.85
N THR A 112 -13.82 -21.74 14.46
CA THR A 112 -12.60 -22.47 14.04
C THR A 112 -12.18 -23.57 15.02
N SER A 113 -12.39 -23.36 16.34
CA SER A 113 -12.08 -24.35 17.39
C SER A 113 -12.87 -25.66 17.27
N PHE A 114 -13.94 -25.71 16.49
CA PHE A 114 -14.74 -26.91 16.22
C PHE A 114 -14.48 -27.50 14.82
N ALA A 115 -13.58 -26.89 14.05
CA ALA A 115 -13.24 -27.36 12.72
C ALA A 115 -12.24 -28.52 12.79
N MET A 116 -12.32 -29.44 11.84
CA MET A 116 -11.38 -30.57 11.73
C MET A 116 -10.04 -30.05 11.17
N ASP A 117 -8.94 -30.53 11.74
CA ASP A 117 -7.59 -30.24 11.26
C ASP A 117 -7.45 -30.51 9.75
N GLY A 118 -6.70 -29.66 9.06
CA GLY A 118 -6.48 -29.75 7.62
C GLY A 118 -7.60 -29.15 6.75
N THR A 119 -8.72 -28.71 7.35
CA THR A 119 -9.76 -28.00 6.61
C THR A 119 -9.47 -26.48 6.58
N GLU A 120 -9.95 -25.78 5.55
CA GLU A 120 -9.84 -24.30 5.47
C GLU A 120 -10.46 -23.62 6.70
N ALA A 121 -11.54 -24.18 7.25
CA ALA A 121 -12.19 -23.66 8.45
C ALA A 121 -11.29 -23.73 9.71
N ALA A 122 -10.36 -24.68 9.77
CA ALA A 122 -9.39 -24.78 10.87
C ALA A 122 -8.24 -23.77 10.77
N LEU A 123 -8.06 -23.13 9.62
CA LEU A 123 -6.89 -22.27 9.35
C LEU A 123 -7.17 -20.78 9.55
N SER A 124 -8.40 -20.36 9.87
CA SER A 124 -8.71 -18.93 10.01
C SER A 124 -9.98 -18.65 10.80
N VAL A 125 -10.01 -17.46 11.40
CA VAL A 125 -11.17 -16.98 12.16
C VAL A 125 -12.32 -16.53 11.25
N TYR A 126 -12.00 -15.98 10.08
CA TYR A 126 -12.98 -15.38 9.17
C TYR A 126 -13.00 -16.06 7.81
N ASP A 127 -14.17 -15.98 7.16
CA ASP A 127 -14.41 -16.34 5.78
C ASP A 127 -14.43 -15.08 4.90
N THR A 128 -13.61 -15.04 3.85
CA THR A 128 -13.49 -13.92 2.90
C THR A 128 -14.27 -14.13 1.60
N THR A 129 -15.19 -15.12 1.54
CA THR A 129 -16.08 -15.29 0.38
C THR A 129 -16.86 -14.01 0.03
N PRO A 130 -17.34 -13.19 1.00
CA PRO A 130 -17.98 -11.92 0.67
C PRO A 130 -17.07 -10.96 -0.11
N LEU A 131 -15.76 -10.92 0.16
CA LEU A 131 -14.82 -10.11 -0.60
C LEU A 131 -14.72 -10.56 -2.06
N LYS A 132 -14.70 -11.88 -2.29
CA LYS A 132 -14.67 -12.42 -3.67
C LYS A 132 -15.84 -11.89 -4.48
N ALA A 133 -17.06 -12.02 -3.96
CA ALA A 133 -18.26 -11.52 -4.62
C ALA A 133 -18.21 -9.99 -4.88
N THR A 134 -17.72 -9.23 -3.89
CA THR A 134 -17.56 -7.77 -4.04
C THR A 134 -16.56 -7.40 -5.13
N LEU A 135 -15.44 -8.12 -5.22
CA LEU A 135 -14.43 -7.89 -6.26
C LEU A 135 -14.96 -8.27 -7.65
N GLU A 136 -15.67 -9.38 -7.77
CA GLU A 136 -16.25 -9.83 -9.05
C GLU A 136 -17.34 -8.89 -9.57
N GLU A 137 -18.00 -8.14 -8.68
CA GLU A 137 -18.98 -7.11 -9.04
C GLU A 137 -18.33 -5.76 -9.42
N LEU A 138 -17.27 -5.35 -8.69
CA LEU A 138 -16.71 -4.00 -8.82
C LEU A 138 -15.50 -3.91 -9.75
N VAL A 139 -14.92 -5.02 -10.17
CA VAL A 139 -13.67 -5.09 -10.95
C VAL A 139 -13.90 -5.82 -12.27
N ASP A 140 -13.59 -5.16 -13.38
CA ASP A 140 -13.50 -5.80 -14.69
C ASP A 140 -12.12 -6.47 -14.85
N PHE A 141 -12.09 -7.78 -14.64
CA PHE A 141 -10.86 -8.59 -14.77
C PHE A 141 -10.37 -8.69 -16.22
N ASP A 142 -11.24 -8.56 -17.21
CA ASP A 142 -10.82 -8.54 -18.61
C ASP A 142 -10.13 -7.20 -18.94
N LEU A 143 -10.57 -6.09 -18.34
CA LEU A 143 -9.89 -4.81 -18.46
C LEU A 143 -8.48 -4.88 -17.85
N ILE A 144 -8.34 -5.43 -16.64
CA ILE A 144 -7.03 -5.69 -16.01
C ILE A 144 -6.12 -6.45 -16.96
N ASN A 145 -6.62 -7.57 -17.50
CA ASN A 145 -5.83 -8.50 -18.29
C ASN A 145 -5.57 -8.03 -19.73
N ARG A 146 -6.21 -6.95 -20.18
CA ARG A 146 -5.83 -6.24 -21.43
C ARG A 146 -4.52 -5.47 -21.28
N GLY A 147 -4.05 -5.23 -20.05
CA GLY A 147 -2.72 -4.71 -19.77
C GLY A 147 -2.49 -3.23 -20.11
N GLN A 148 -3.55 -2.40 -20.19
CA GLN A 148 -3.42 -0.97 -20.43
C GLN A 148 -2.68 -0.26 -19.28
N VAL A 149 -2.94 -0.68 -18.05
CA VAL A 149 -2.19 -0.32 -16.86
C VAL A 149 -1.66 -1.61 -16.24
N ARG A 150 -0.37 -1.68 -15.99
CA ARG A 150 0.23 -2.85 -15.35
C ARG A 150 -0.23 -2.97 -13.91
N LEU A 151 -0.62 -4.17 -13.49
CA LEU A 151 -1.01 -4.49 -12.12
C LEU A 151 -0.09 -5.56 -11.54
N SER A 152 0.45 -5.32 -10.34
CA SER A 152 1.22 -6.33 -9.60
C SER A 152 0.70 -6.45 -8.18
N LEU A 153 0.48 -7.67 -7.71
CA LEU A 153 -0.11 -7.99 -6.41
C LEU A 153 0.87 -8.84 -5.60
N GLY A 154 1.33 -8.32 -4.46
CA GLY A 154 2.28 -9.03 -3.60
C GLY A 154 1.58 -10.01 -2.67
N ALA A 155 2.07 -11.24 -2.59
CA ALA A 155 1.64 -12.29 -1.67
C ALA A 155 2.85 -13.07 -1.14
N VAL A 156 2.61 -13.99 -0.20
CA VAL A 156 3.64 -14.88 0.36
C VAL A 156 3.23 -16.32 0.10
N ASN A 157 4.12 -17.11 -0.52
CA ASN A 157 3.91 -18.55 -0.59
C ASN A 157 4.12 -19.16 0.79
N VAL A 158 3.07 -19.80 1.32
CA VAL A 158 3.05 -20.28 2.72
C VAL A 158 4.10 -21.35 2.98
N CYS A 159 4.26 -22.29 2.05
CA CYS A 159 5.18 -23.41 2.23
C CYS A 159 6.65 -23.04 2.02
N LYS A 160 6.90 -22.08 1.13
CA LYS A 160 8.27 -21.63 0.79
C LYS A 160 8.74 -20.45 1.63
N GLY A 161 7.82 -19.70 2.27
CA GLY A 161 8.12 -18.49 3.04
C GLY A 161 8.65 -17.33 2.19
N THR A 162 8.44 -17.35 0.87
CA THR A 162 8.97 -16.37 -0.07
C THR A 162 7.91 -15.42 -0.58
N SER A 163 8.28 -14.14 -0.78
CA SER A 163 7.42 -13.18 -1.46
C SER A 163 7.25 -13.55 -2.94
N VAL A 164 6.02 -13.44 -3.44
CA VAL A 164 5.63 -13.68 -4.83
C VAL A 164 4.82 -12.48 -5.30
N TYR A 165 4.98 -12.12 -6.58
CA TYR A 165 4.14 -11.10 -7.21
C TYR A 165 3.37 -11.67 -8.39
N PHE A 166 2.05 -11.58 -8.34
CA PHE A 166 1.17 -11.85 -9.46
C PHE A 166 1.11 -10.59 -10.31
N ASP A 167 1.63 -10.66 -11.52
CA ASP A 167 1.84 -9.50 -12.40
C ASP A 167 1.18 -9.72 -13.75
N THR A 168 0.46 -8.72 -14.27
CA THR A 168 -0.22 -8.79 -15.58
C THR A 168 0.72 -9.02 -16.76
N LYS A 169 2.04 -8.84 -16.58
CA LYS A 169 3.04 -9.19 -17.59
C LYS A 169 3.06 -10.68 -17.91
N ASN A 170 2.81 -11.53 -16.91
CA ASN A 170 3.02 -12.98 -17.01
C ASN A 170 1.92 -13.83 -16.37
N THR A 171 0.93 -13.19 -15.73
CA THR A 171 -0.13 -13.88 -15.01
C THR A 171 -1.48 -13.29 -15.39
N ARG A 172 -2.45 -14.13 -15.73
CA ARG A 172 -3.83 -13.72 -15.88
C ARG A 172 -4.44 -13.52 -14.47
N ILE A 173 -4.70 -12.28 -14.12
CA ILE A 173 -5.23 -11.90 -12.80
C ILE A 173 -6.71 -12.23 -12.69
N HIS A 174 -7.13 -12.75 -11.53
CA HIS A 174 -8.51 -12.96 -11.12
C HIS A 174 -8.69 -12.67 -9.61
N SER A 175 -9.91 -12.73 -9.11
CA SER A 175 -10.27 -12.32 -7.73
C SER A 175 -9.45 -13.02 -6.65
N ASP A 176 -9.06 -14.29 -6.85
CA ASP A 176 -8.30 -15.03 -5.84
C ASP A 176 -6.84 -14.54 -5.69
N HIS A 177 -6.22 -13.94 -6.72
CA HIS A 177 -4.91 -13.29 -6.57
C HIS A 177 -4.99 -12.08 -5.63
N ILE A 178 -6.08 -11.29 -5.72
CA ILE A 178 -6.31 -10.16 -4.83
C ILE A 178 -6.57 -10.65 -3.40
N ARG A 179 -7.40 -11.69 -3.26
CA ARG A 179 -7.69 -12.33 -1.95
C ARG A 179 -6.43 -12.91 -1.32
N ALA A 180 -5.56 -13.55 -2.10
CA ALA A 180 -4.27 -14.07 -1.64
C ALA A 180 -3.39 -12.96 -1.05
N SER A 181 -3.30 -11.83 -1.76
CA SER A 181 -2.58 -10.65 -1.28
C SER A 181 -3.14 -10.09 0.04
N GLY A 182 -4.43 -10.27 0.31
CA GLY A 182 -5.11 -9.80 1.53
C GLY A 182 -5.37 -10.89 2.58
N ALA A 183 -4.88 -12.11 2.39
CA ALA A 183 -5.10 -13.23 3.31
C ALA A 183 -4.19 -13.19 4.54
N LEU A 184 -4.38 -12.21 5.44
CA LEU A 184 -3.54 -12.03 6.63
C LEU A 184 -3.85 -13.07 7.72
N PRO A 185 -2.89 -13.94 8.08
CA PRO A 185 -3.07 -14.89 9.18
C PRO A 185 -3.05 -14.17 10.55
N PRO A 186 -3.72 -14.71 11.58
CA PRO A 186 -4.62 -15.87 11.58
C PRO A 186 -6.06 -15.51 11.20
N GLY A 187 -6.31 -14.25 10.81
CA GLY A 187 -7.66 -13.76 10.47
C GLY A 187 -8.25 -14.49 9.27
N PHE A 188 -7.47 -14.63 8.20
CA PHE A 188 -7.90 -15.20 6.93
C PHE A 188 -7.10 -16.43 6.53
N ALA A 189 -7.79 -17.42 5.97
CA ALA A 189 -7.18 -18.66 5.47
C ALA A 189 -6.27 -18.38 4.26
N PRO A 190 -5.25 -19.22 4.03
CA PRO A 190 -4.47 -19.12 2.81
C PRO A 190 -5.37 -19.36 1.58
N VAL A 191 -5.14 -18.61 0.52
CA VAL A 191 -5.82 -18.79 -0.76
C VAL A 191 -5.02 -19.75 -1.63
N ILE A 192 -5.69 -20.70 -2.26
CA ILE A 192 -5.06 -21.69 -3.13
C ILE A 192 -5.11 -21.18 -4.57
N ILE A 193 -3.94 -21.08 -5.22
CA ILE A 193 -3.79 -20.73 -6.63
C ILE A 193 -2.82 -21.74 -7.25
N ASP A 194 -3.24 -22.42 -8.30
CA ASP A 194 -2.46 -23.45 -9.01
C ASP A 194 -1.85 -24.52 -8.08
N GLY A 195 -2.59 -24.91 -7.04
CA GLY A 195 -2.17 -25.91 -6.05
C GLY A 195 -1.22 -25.41 -4.96
N GLU A 196 -0.77 -24.17 -5.00
CA GLU A 196 0.08 -23.52 -3.99
C GLU A 196 -0.76 -22.64 -3.06
N HIS A 197 -0.33 -22.50 -1.80
CA HIS A 197 -1.03 -21.75 -0.76
C HIS A 197 -0.38 -20.38 -0.54
N TYR A 198 -1.19 -19.32 -0.51
CA TYR A 198 -0.71 -17.95 -0.40
C TYR A 198 -1.37 -17.19 0.74
N TRP A 199 -0.56 -16.48 1.50
CA TRP A 199 -0.95 -15.49 2.49
C TRP A 199 -0.66 -14.07 2.03
N ASP A 200 -1.14 -13.10 2.82
CA ASP A 200 -0.91 -11.68 2.66
C ASP A 200 0.59 -11.35 2.53
N GLY A 201 0.91 -10.53 1.54
CA GLY A 201 2.29 -10.06 1.33
C GLY A 201 2.89 -9.34 2.54
N GLY A 202 2.04 -8.69 3.36
CA GLY A 202 2.43 -7.99 4.58
C GLY A 202 3.10 -8.87 5.64
N VAL A 203 2.95 -10.20 5.56
CA VAL A 203 3.67 -11.15 6.44
C VAL A 203 5.19 -11.02 6.27
N VAL A 204 5.67 -10.79 5.05
CA VAL A 204 7.11 -10.65 4.75
C VAL A 204 7.46 -9.20 4.47
N THR A 205 6.72 -8.52 3.60
CA THR A 205 6.98 -7.12 3.23
C THR A 205 5.67 -6.39 2.99
N ASN A 206 5.47 -5.26 3.66
CA ASN A 206 4.20 -4.52 3.59
C ASN A 206 4.20 -3.42 2.52
N THR A 207 5.35 -3.07 1.95
CA THR A 207 5.50 -2.07 0.89
C THR A 207 6.26 -2.69 -0.29
N PRO A 208 5.69 -2.66 -1.52
CA PRO A 208 6.22 -3.42 -2.66
C PRO A 208 7.35 -2.71 -3.42
N ILE A 209 8.07 -1.77 -2.80
CA ILE A 209 9.08 -0.95 -3.50
C ILE A 209 10.24 -1.79 -4.06
N THR A 210 10.68 -2.82 -3.35
CA THR A 210 11.78 -3.69 -3.80
C THR A 210 11.45 -4.39 -5.11
N TYR A 211 10.21 -4.84 -5.29
CA TYR A 211 9.76 -5.44 -6.53
C TYR A 211 9.89 -4.50 -7.73
N VAL A 212 9.55 -3.22 -7.54
CA VAL A 212 9.66 -2.21 -8.59
C VAL A 212 11.11 -1.88 -8.91
N VAL A 213 11.95 -1.79 -7.87
CA VAL A 213 13.39 -1.48 -8.03
C VAL A 213 14.14 -2.58 -8.75
N ASP A 214 13.72 -3.84 -8.58
CA ASP A 214 14.33 -5.00 -9.25
C ASP A 214 13.89 -5.14 -10.71
N GLU A 215 12.82 -4.43 -11.13
CA GLU A 215 12.37 -4.43 -12.52
C GLU A 215 13.36 -3.67 -13.43
N ARG A 216 13.86 -4.35 -14.45
CA ARG A 216 14.83 -3.75 -15.38
C ARG A 216 14.51 -4.09 -16.85
N PRO A 217 14.64 -3.14 -17.75
CA PRO A 217 15.05 -1.74 -17.55
C PRO A 217 13.91 -0.85 -17.04
N LEU A 218 14.22 0.06 -16.12
CA LEU A 218 13.30 1.10 -15.62
C LEU A 218 14.06 2.44 -15.54
N PRO A 219 14.41 3.06 -16.68
CA PRO A 219 15.37 4.16 -16.70
C PRO A 219 14.83 5.47 -16.16
N ASN A 220 13.53 5.73 -16.31
CA ASN A 220 12.93 7.02 -16.02
C ASN A 220 11.54 6.82 -15.38
N ALA A 221 11.44 6.99 -14.07
CA ALA A 221 10.21 6.71 -13.35
C ALA A 221 9.91 7.75 -12.25
N ARG A 222 8.62 8.08 -12.10
CA ARG A 222 8.09 8.71 -10.90
C ARG A 222 7.33 7.66 -10.10
N ILE A 223 7.78 7.42 -8.87
CA ILE A 223 7.24 6.39 -7.99
C ILE A 223 6.53 7.09 -6.85
N ILE A 224 5.21 6.95 -6.79
CA ILE A 224 4.37 7.50 -5.73
C ILE A 224 4.07 6.38 -4.74
N GLN A 225 4.74 6.41 -3.59
CA GLN A 225 4.55 5.45 -2.52
C GLN A 225 3.58 5.98 -1.49
N VAL A 226 2.52 5.22 -1.21
CA VAL A 226 1.49 5.57 -0.23
C VAL A 226 1.56 4.64 0.96
N ASP A 227 2.12 5.14 2.05
CA ASP A 227 2.32 4.42 3.30
C ASP A 227 1.13 4.67 4.25
N THR A 228 0.52 3.59 4.75
CA THR A 228 -0.60 3.62 5.70
C THR A 228 -0.13 3.66 7.15
N PHE A 229 1.09 3.17 7.42
CA PHE A 229 1.73 3.19 8.73
C PHE A 229 2.90 4.17 8.75
N ASN A 230 3.04 4.92 9.85
CA ASN A 230 4.17 5.82 10.07
C ASN A 230 5.21 5.17 10.99
N ALA A 231 6.47 5.11 10.52
CA ALA A 231 7.60 4.61 11.33
C ALA A 231 7.94 5.56 12.50
N GLU A 232 7.68 6.86 12.37
CA GLU A 232 7.94 7.86 13.38
C GLU A 232 6.76 8.04 14.32
N GLY A 233 7.01 8.35 15.58
CA GLY A 233 5.97 8.55 16.59
C GLY A 233 6.53 8.67 17.99
N ASP A 234 5.71 9.16 18.90
CA ASP A 234 6.06 9.42 20.30
C ASP A 234 6.29 8.14 21.12
N LEU A 235 6.93 8.32 22.27
CA LEU A 235 7.06 7.26 23.27
C LEU A 235 5.67 6.90 23.84
N PRO A 236 5.26 5.61 23.79
CA PRO A 236 3.99 5.18 24.34
C PRO A 236 3.87 5.44 25.86
N ARG A 237 2.67 5.85 26.31
CA ARG A 237 2.35 6.13 27.72
C ARG A 237 1.39 5.11 28.35
N ASN A 238 0.81 4.21 27.56
CA ASN A 238 -0.09 3.14 28.02
C ASN A 238 -0.03 1.95 27.08
N LEU A 239 -0.58 0.80 27.50
CA LEU A 239 -0.51 -0.47 26.76
C LEU A 239 -1.13 -0.35 25.35
N GLY A 240 -2.24 0.36 25.18
CA GLY A 240 -2.85 0.58 23.87
C GLY A 240 -1.89 1.29 22.90
N GLN A 241 -1.19 2.32 23.38
CA GLN A 241 -0.17 3.01 22.59
C GLN A 241 1.05 2.13 22.31
N VAL A 242 1.43 1.25 23.24
CA VAL A 242 2.51 0.25 23.01
C VAL A 242 2.12 -0.68 21.88
N LEU A 243 0.93 -1.25 21.90
CA LEU A 243 0.44 -2.15 20.84
C LEU A 243 0.34 -1.42 19.48
N GLN A 244 -0.17 -0.20 19.48
CA GLN A 244 -0.20 0.64 18.27
C GLN A 244 1.20 0.90 17.74
N ARG A 245 2.12 1.35 18.61
CA ARG A 245 3.49 1.70 18.20
C ARG A 245 4.27 0.49 17.68
N ALA A 246 4.13 -0.68 18.33
CA ALA A 246 4.74 -1.93 17.88
C ALA A 246 4.27 -2.28 16.45
N LYS A 247 2.96 -2.16 16.19
CA LYS A 247 2.36 -2.39 14.87
C LYS A 247 2.86 -1.37 13.82
N ASP A 248 2.91 -0.09 14.17
CA ASP A 248 3.41 0.97 13.31
C ASP A 248 4.87 0.71 12.89
N ILE A 249 5.73 0.33 13.82
CA ILE A 249 7.12 -0.02 13.53
C ILE A 249 7.19 -1.28 12.67
N GLN A 250 6.44 -2.32 13.02
CA GLN A 250 6.46 -3.61 12.31
C GLN A 250 6.14 -3.45 10.82
N TYR A 251 5.11 -2.67 10.49
CA TYR A 251 4.61 -2.55 9.11
C TYR A 251 5.26 -1.42 8.30
N SER A 252 5.98 -0.50 8.94
CA SER A 252 6.61 0.64 8.25
C SER A 252 8.14 0.61 8.21
N SER A 253 8.81 -0.11 9.12
CA SER A 253 10.27 -0.06 9.25
C SER A 253 11.03 -0.51 8.00
N LYS A 254 10.55 -1.56 7.33
CA LYS A 254 11.15 -2.05 6.09
C LYS A 254 11.06 -1.05 4.94
N SER A 255 9.99 -0.24 4.88
CA SER A 255 9.84 0.80 3.85
C SER A 255 10.93 1.84 3.92
N ARG A 256 11.24 2.33 5.13
CA ARG A 256 12.31 3.30 5.34
C ARG A 256 13.68 2.73 4.98
N PHE A 257 14.00 1.57 5.53
CA PHE A 257 15.26 0.88 5.25
C PHE A 257 15.47 0.63 3.75
N ASN A 258 14.43 0.19 3.04
CA ASN A 258 14.51 -0.06 1.61
C ASN A 258 14.77 1.23 0.82
N ILE A 259 14.12 2.34 1.18
CA ILE A 259 14.31 3.63 0.49
C ILE A 259 15.71 4.16 0.72
N ASP A 260 16.21 4.15 1.96
CA ASP A 260 17.56 4.59 2.30
C ASP A 260 18.59 3.75 1.50
N ARG A 261 18.36 2.44 1.40
CA ARG A 261 19.21 1.54 0.59
C ARG A 261 19.16 1.82 -0.90
N ILE A 262 17.97 2.15 -1.44
CA ILE A 262 17.79 2.50 -2.85
C ILE A 262 18.55 3.80 -3.18
N GLN A 263 18.50 4.80 -2.30
CA GLN A 263 19.27 6.04 -2.47
C GLN A 263 20.78 5.76 -2.46
N GLU A 264 21.27 5.03 -1.47
CA GLU A 264 22.69 4.64 -1.35
C GLU A 264 23.17 3.91 -2.62
N MET A 265 22.37 2.95 -3.11
CA MET A 265 22.69 2.25 -4.36
C MET A 265 22.68 3.19 -5.58
N GLY A 266 21.80 4.18 -5.62
CA GLY A 266 21.77 5.21 -6.65
C GLY A 266 23.04 6.06 -6.65
N GLU A 267 23.50 6.49 -5.47
CA GLU A 267 24.75 7.25 -5.30
C GLU A 267 25.99 6.43 -5.73
N LEU A 268 26.04 5.16 -5.33
CA LEU A 268 27.10 4.25 -5.74
C LEU A 268 27.11 4.01 -7.27
N ALA A 269 25.94 3.86 -7.88
CA ALA A 269 25.83 3.74 -9.33
C ALA A 269 26.29 5.00 -10.05
N ALA A 270 25.97 6.20 -9.54
CA ALA A 270 26.45 7.48 -10.08
C ALA A 270 27.98 7.60 -10.00
N ALA A 271 28.56 7.25 -8.84
CA ALA A 271 30.01 7.23 -8.65
C ALA A 271 30.69 6.23 -9.58
N GLY A 272 30.11 5.02 -9.73
CA GLY A 272 30.57 3.97 -10.65
C GLY A 272 30.60 4.46 -12.11
N ARG A 273 29.53 5.10 -12.60
CA ARG A 273 29.47 5.70 -13.94
C ARG A 273 30.56 6.76 -14.13
N GLY A 274 30.76 7.62 -13.13
CA GLY A 274 31.82 8.62 -13.17
C GLY A 274 33.22 8.02 -13.27
N LEU A 275 33.46 6.89 -12.58
CA LEU A 275 34.72 6.15 -12.68
C LEU A 275 34.89 5.49 -14.06
N LEU A 276 33.87 4.77 -14.53
CA LEU A 276 33.85 4.11 -15.83
C LEU A 276 34.09 5.09 -16.99
N GLY A 277 33.53 6.32 -16.89
CA GLY A 277 33.75 7.38 -17.89
C GLY A 277 35.22 7.81 -18.02
N ARG A 278 36.00 7.68 -16.95
CA ARG A 278 37.42 8.05 -16.88
C ARG A 278 38.36 6.89 -17.15
N LEU A 279 37.86 5.66 -17.37
CA LEU A 279 38.71 4.53 -17.68
C LEU A 279 39.39 4.66 -19.08
N PRO A 280 40.67 4.32 -19.16
CA PRO A 280 41.34 4.19 -20.45
C PRO A 280 40.63 3.19 -21.38
N PRO A 281 40.62 3.41 -22.69
CA PRO A 281 39.92 2.53 -23.65
C PRO A 281 40.24 1.05 -23.49
N GLY A 282 41.47 0.69 -23.17
CA GLY A 282 41.89 -0.70 -22.98
C GLY A 282 41.31 -1.40 -21.77
N LEU A 283 40.84 -0.64 -20.76
CA LEU A 283 40.19 -1.19 -19.55
C LEU A 283 38.66 -1.25 -19.67
N LYS A 284 38.08 -0.64 -20.72
CA LYS A 284 36.59 -0.68 -20.88
C LYS A 284 36.05 -2.07 -21.26
N SER A 285 36.91 -2.91 -21.84
CA SER A 285 36.61 -4.32 -22.18
C SER A 285 36.93 -5.30 -21.04
N ASP A 286 37.49 -4.83 -19.94
CA ASP A 286 37.76 -5.66 -18.78
C ASP A 286 36.45 -6.22 -18.22
N PRO A 287 36.39 -7.54 -17.86
CA PRO A 287 35.18 -8.17 -17.35
C PRO A 287 34.59 -7.50 -16.10
N ASP A 288 35.44 -6.97 -15.21
CA ASP A 288 34.96 -6.29 -14.00
C ASP A 288 34.41 -4.88 -14.31
N ALA A 289 35.01 -4.18 -15.27
CA ALA A 289 34.49 -2.93 -15.79
C ALA A 289 33.11 -3.13 -16.45
N GLN A 290 32.93 -4.20 -17.19
CA GLN A 290 31.64 -4.56 -17.83
C GLN A 290 30.58 -4.92 -16.78
N LYS A 291 30.95 -5.69 -15.74
CA LYS A 291 30.03 -5.97 -14.60
C LYS A 291 29.64 -4.71 -13.87
N LEU A 292 30.59 -3.82 -13.61
CA LEU A 292 30.31 -2.54 -12.96
C LEU A 292 29.40 -1.67 -13.85
N ALA A 293 29.63 -1.62 -15.15
CA ALA A 293 28.78 -0.89 -16.08
C ALA A 293 27.33 -1.41 -16.08
N ALA A 294 27.15 -2.73 -16.06
CA ALA A 294 25.84 -3.37 -16.00
C ALA A 294 25.12 -3.10 -14.65
N ALA A 295 25.89 -2.95 -13.55
CA ALA A 295 25.33 -2.62 -12.23
C ALA A 295 25.02 -1.12 -12.09
N CYS A 296 25.71 -0.25 -12.83
CA CYS A 296 25.60 1.21 -12.78
C CYS A 296 24.68 1.74 -13.90
N ASP A 297 23.53 1.12 -14.12
CA ASP A 297 22.55 1.58 -15.12
C ASP A 297 22.11 3.04 -14.87
N GLU A 298 21.75 3.74 -15.95
CA GLU A 298 21.19 5.08 -15.86
C GLU A 298 19.73 4.99 -15.42
N ARG A 299 19.41 5.63 -14.30
CA ARG A 299 18.05 5.74 -13.81
C ARG A 299 17.79 7.14 -13.27
N SER A 300 16.69 7.74 -13.69
CA SER A 300 16.20 9.01 -13.19
C SER A 300 14.91 8.76 -12.42
N TRP A 301 15.02 8.47 -11.13
CA TRP A 301 13.87 8.13 -10.31
C TRP A 301 13.54 9.24 -9.34
N LEU A 302 12.27 9.65 -9.33
CA LEU A 302 11.70 10.50 -8.30
C LEU A 302 10.73 9.65 -7.45
N ILE A 303 11.12 9.40 -6.20
CA ILE A 303 10.28 8.68 -5.24
C ILE A 303 9.57 9.70 -4.36
N ILE A 304 8.25 9.73 -4.42
CA ILE A 304 7.39 10.59 -3.61
C ILE A 304 6.77 9.73 -2.52
N ARG A 305 6.96 10.11 -1.25
CA ARG A 305 6.39 9.39 -0.12
C ARG A 305 5.22 10.15 0.48
N LEU A 306 4.02 9.64 0.30
CA LEU A 306 2.83 10.10 0.99
C LEU A 306 2.56 9.15 2.16
N ILE A 307 2.68 9.66 3.38
CA ILE A 307 2.56 8.87 4.61
C ILE A 307 1.35 9.38 5.38
N ASN A 308 0.47 8.47 5.79
CA ASN A 308 -0.60 8.82 6.71
C ASN A 308 -0.04 9.11 8.10
N THR A 309 0.30 10.38 8.37
CA THR A 309 0.88 10.84 9.63
C THR A 309 -0.15 11.30 10.64
N ARG A 310 -1.44 11.31 10.28
CA ARG A 310 -2.49 11.83 11.18
C ARG A 310 -2.64 10.94 12.39
N PRO A 311 -2.76 11.54 13.60
CA PRO A 311 -3.02 10.80 14.82
C PRO A 311 -4.31 9.98 14.68
N SER A 312 -4.20 8.66 14.88
CA SER A 312 -5.38 7.81 14.86
C SER A 312 -6.14 7.93 16.16
N ARG A 313 -7.44 8.28 16.09
CA ARG A 313 -8.36 8.23 17.21
C ARG A 313 -8.80 6.81 17.58
N SER A 314 -8.40 5.82 16.77
CA SER A 314 -8.74 4.40 16.95
C SER A 314 -7.63 3.61 17.66
N GLY A 315 -6.47 4.21 17.93
CA GLY A 315 -5.37 3.55 18.60
C GLY A 315 -4.91 2.27 17.91
N PHE A 316 -4.66 1.20 18.68
CA PHE A 316 -4.14 -0.07 18.16
C PHE A 316 -5.13 -0.86 17.28
N VAL A 317 -6.41 -0.46 17.23
CA VAL A 317 -7.45 -1.10 16.41
C VAL A 317 -7.64 -0.41 15.05
N LYS A 318 -6.84 0.60 14.73
CA LYS A 318 -6.99 1.46 13.55
C LYS A 318 -7.04 0.72 12.20
N ASP A 319 -6.39 -0.41 12.07
CA ASP A 319 -6.31 -1.23 10.85
C ASP A 319 -7.53 -2.14 10.64
N PHE A 320 -8.37 -2.32 11.67
CA PHE A 320 -9.64 -3.05 11.57
C PHE A 320 -10.86 -2.25 12.11
N GLU A 321 -10.71 -0.95 12.22
CA GLU A 321 -11.79 -0.02 12.55
C GLU A 321 -12.41 0.54 11.25
N PHE A 322 -13.48 -0.09 10.77
CA PHE A 322 -14.17 0.20 9.52
C PHE A 322 -15.37 1.13 9.68
N SER A 323 -15.42 2.01 10.69
CA SER A 323 -16.53 2.97 10.79
C SER A 323 -16.51 3.95 9.62
N ARG A 324 -17.70 4.30 9.12
CA ARG A 324 -17.85 5.22 8.00
C ARG A 324 -17.15 6.56 8.26
N ALA A 325 -17.22 7.06 9.48
CA ALA A 325 -16.61 8.34 9.82
C ALA A 325 -15.07 8.30 9.73
N THR A 326 -14.43 7.22 10.22
CA THR A 326 -12.97 7.07 10.12
C THR A 326 -12.52 6.86 8.68
N ILE A 327 -13.29 6.11 7.88
CA ILE A 327 -13.04 5.92 6.45
C ILE A 327 -13.07 7.27 5.71
N GLU A 328 -14.11 8.10 5.93
CA GLU A 328 -14.23 9.42 5.31
C GLU A 328 -13.11 10.37 5.76
N GLU A 329 -12.76 10.38 7.05
CA GLU A 329 -11.64 11.17 7.57
C GLU A 329 -10.31 10.78 6.90
N ALA A 330 -10.05 9.49 6.76
CA ALA A 330 -8.85 8.98 6.11
C ALA A 330 -8.84 9.33 4.62
N TRP A 331 -10.00 9.21 3.95
CA TRP A 331 -10.14 9.58 2.53
C TRP A 331 -9.84 11.06 2.29
N VAL A 332 -10.51 11.93 3.02
CA VAL A 332 -10.28 13.40 2.92
C VAL A 332 -8.82 13.73 3.21
N ALA A 333 -8.21 13.06 4.19
CA ALA A 333 -6.80 13.20 4.50
C ALA A 333 -5.90 12.92 3.30
N GLY A 334 -6.16 11.83 2.57
CA GLY A 334 -5.40 11.47 1.39
C GLY A 334 -5.50 12.50 0.28
N VAL A 335 -6.72 12.98 -0.02
CA VAL A 335 -6.94 14.05 -1.01
C VAL A 335 -6.16 15.32 -0.64
N GLU A 336 -6.27 15.75 0.62
CA GLU A 336 -5.60 16.98 1.09
C GLU A 336 -4.08 16.86 1.07
N ASP A 337 -3.52 15.68 1.37
CA ASP A 337 -2.07 15.48 1.35
C ASP A 337 -1.51 15.61 -0.06
N VAL A 338 -2.20 15.10 -1.07
CA VAL A 338 -1.83 15.33 -2.48
C VAL A 338 -1.95 16.81 -2.83
N ARG A 339 -3.09 17.44 -2.58
CA ARG A 339 -3.32 18.87 -2.91
C ARG A 339 -2.27 19.79 -2.29
N ARG A 340 -1.84 19.53 -1.06
CA ARG A 340 -0.81 20.32 -0.38
C ARG A 340 0.59 20.11 -0.92
N SER A 341 0.92 18.89 -1.31
CA SER A 341 2.28 18.51 -1.67
C SER A 341 2.59 18.60 -3.16
N ILE A 342 1.58 18.51 -4.01
CA ILE A 342 1.76 18.35 -5.45
C ILE A 342 2.58 19.47 -6.10
N SER A 343 2.40 20.71 -5.68
CA SER A 343 3.15 21.86 -6.23
C SER A 343 4.67 21.76 -5.99
N GLY A 344 5.09 20.94 -5.00
CA GLY A 344 6.50 20.75 -4.66
C GLY A 344 7.19 19.67 -5.48
N TRP A 345 6.44 18.69 -6.02
CA TRP A 345 7.06 17.56 -6.71
C TRP A 345 6.60 17.34 -8.16
N ASP A 346 5.41 17.81 -8.55
CA ASP A 346 4.91 17.61 -9.92
C ASP A 346 5.76 18.32 -10.97
N LYS A 347 6.39 19.44 -10.59
CA LYS A 347 7.27 20.22 -11.47
C LYS A 347 8.68 19.65 -11.62
N ILE A 348 9.08 18.70 -10.76
CA ILE A 348 10.39 18.08 -10.83
C ILE A 348 10.42 17.15 -12.06
N SER A 349 11.13 17.56 -13.10
CA SER A 349 11.30 16.78 -14.32
C SER A 349 12.40 15.72 -14.18
N PRO A 350 12.40 14.64 -14.99
CA PRO A 350 13.49 13.67 -15.03
C PRO A 350 14.85 14.31 -15.27
N LYS A 351 14.90 15.39 -16.05
CA LYS A 351 16.12 16.15 -16.32
C LYS A 351 16.68 16.83 -15.06
N GLU A 352 15.81 17.30 -14.17
CA GLU A 352 16.21 17.91 -12.90
C GLU A 352 16.59 16.85 -11.86
N VAL A 353 16.05 15.64 -11.97
CA VAL A 353 16.51 14.49 -11.18
C VAL A 353 17.92 14.10 -11.60
N GLY A 354 18.19 14.13 -12.91
CA GLY A 354 19.44 13.60 -13.46
C GLY A 354 19.51 12.07 -13.37
N PRO A 355 20.67 11.46 -13.62
CA PRO A 355 20.83 10.00 -13.55
C PRO A 355 20.97 9.50 -12.11
N GLU A 356 20.04 9.86 -11.23
CA GLU A 356 20.06 9.63 -9.79
C GLU A 356 18.69 9.16 -9.28
N VAL A 357 18.64 8.82 -8.00
CA VAL A 357 17.41 8.57 -7.24
C VAL A 357 17.20 9.72 -6.27
N LYS A 358 16.11 10.47 -6.45
CA LYS A 358 15.69 11.52 -5.51
C LYS A 358 14.45 11.10 -4.75
N VAL A 359 14.44 11.33 -3.45
CA VAL A 359 13.28 11.08 -2.58
C VAL A 359 12.70 12.41 -2.14
N TYR A 360 11.42 12.60 -2.44
CA TYR A 360 10.65 13.75 -1.98
C TYR A 360 9.74 13.31 -0.84
N ARG A 361 9.86 13.98 0.30
CA ARG A 361 8.93 13.85 1.42
C ARG A 361 8.18 15.19 1.52
N PRO A 362 6.85 15.21 1.35
CA PRO A 362 6.09 16.41 1.67
C PRO A 362 6.44 16.84 3.09
N THR A 363 6.81 18.10 3.26
CA THR A 363 7.11 18.65 4.59
C THR A 363 5.95 18.39 5.51
N GLU A 364 6.23 17.76 6.63
CA GLU A 364 5.28 17.43 7.68
C GLU A 364 4.41 18.64 8.02
N THR A 365 3.13 18.41 8.18
CA THR A 365 2.22 19.39 8.78
C THR A 365 2.83 19.91 10.06
N LEU A 366 2.95 21.23 10.14
CA LEU A 366 3.30 21.95 11.37
C LEU A 366 2.55 21.30 12.55
N PRO A 367 3.23 21.09 13.68
CA PRO A 367 2.57 20.51 14.85
C PRO A 367 1.34 21.36 15.16
N PHE A 368 0.20 20.71 15.32
CA PHE A 368 -0.96 21.37 15.93
C PHE A 368 -0.49 21.91 17.27
N HIS A 369 -0.37 23.22 17.38
CA HIS A 369 -0.23 23.88 18.67
C HIS A 369 -1.46 23.48 19.48
N ASN A 370 -1.25 22.64 20.47
CA ASN A 370 -2.16 22.48 21.58
C ASN A 370 -2.26 23.86 22.26
N GLN A 371 -3.19 24.69 21.81
CA GLN A 371 -3.76 25.72 22.64
C GLN A 371 -4.73 25.03 23.58
N ALA A 372 -4.19 24.47 24.62
CA ALA A 372 -4.97 24.05 25.78
C ALA A 372 -4.14 24.36 27.01
N ALA A 373 -4.68 25.26 27.78
CA ALA A 373 -4.49 25.56 29.19
C ALA A 373 -3.39 26.55 29.54
N GLU A 374 -3.78 27.79 29.64
CA GLU A 374 -3.75 28.50 30.94
C GLU A 374 -5.11 28.41 31.61
#